data_5a663b4ae82006acb40e6faaced783cd
#
_entry.id   5a663b4ae82006acb40e6faaced783cd
#
_cell.length_a   1.000
_cell.length_b   1.000
_cell.length_c   1.000
_cell.angle_alpha   90.00
_cell.angle_beta   90.00
_cell.angle_gamma   90.00
#
_symmetry.space_group_name_H-M   'P 1'
#
loop_
_entity.id
_entity.type
_entity.pdbx_description
1 polymer ?
#
loop_
_entity_poly.entity_id
_entity_poly.type
_entity_poly.pdbx_seq_one_letter_code
_entity_poly.pdbx_strand_id
1 'polypeptide(L)'
;MRAFYRAALAAPLAALLAAMPLQAQERVLNLYNWADYVGADALKRFQAETGIRVKYDTFDSAEVLDSKLMTGASGYDVVFPASSGLARAIQAKAVQPVDDAQLKNFANLDPELLAKLAAIDPGNRFGVPYTWGTVGLAINKDAVLKRIPGAPLDSLDLLFKPEYASRLADCGISLIDSPQEVISVALNYLGKPPYSTDPADLAQVRELLAKLQPNVRYVASGKHINDLANGTLCVALTYTGDALMGAAQAKQANKPFEVIYRIPKEGTLIWFDTMAIPADAPHPQEARAFIDFMLRPESIAELTNTLYFANANLKATPLLSAEVAGDPDIYPPAAMRQKLFGEQLLTLKQQRERTRLWSAFRTRT
;
A
#
# COMPACT_ATOMS: atom_id res chain seq x y z
N MET A 1 -96.54 -32.19 1.32
CA MET A 1 -96.51 -32.54 0.12
C MET A 1 -95.61 -31.78 -0.73
N ARG A 2 -94.76 -31.74 -1.42
CA ARG A 2 -93.75 -31.16 -2.25
C ARG A 2 -92.56 -30.63 -1.43
N ALA A 3 -91.51 -31.45 -1.33
CA ALA A 3 -90.19 -31.19 -0.90
C ALA A 3 -89.41 -30.45 -2.07
N PHE A 4 -88.82 -29.29 -1.76
CA PHE A 4 -87.89 -28.63 -2.69
C PHE A 4 -86.42 -28.88 -2.25
N TYR A 5 -85.73 -29.71 -3.07
CA TYR A 5 -84.29 -29.88 -2.96
C TYR A 5 -83.61 -28.62 -3.50
N ARG A 6 -82.82 -27.97 -2.65
CA ARG A 6 -81.81 -26.89 -3.11
C ARG A 6 -80.47 -27.58 -3.21
N ALA A 7 -80.00 -27.77 -4.43
CA ALA A 7 -78.64 -28.20 -4.74
C ALA A 7 -77.74 -27.01 -4.60
N ALA A 8 -76.77 -27.05 -3.66
CA ALA A 8 -75.70 -26.06 -3.53
C ALA A 8 -74.56 -26.42 -4.48
N LEU A 9 -74.33 -25.61 -5.50
CA LEU A 9 -73.15 -25.70 -6.36
C LEU A 9 -71.92 -25.12 -5.57
N ALA A 10 -70.99 -25.98 -5.16
CA ALA A 10 -69.69 -25.64 -4.68
C ALA A 10 -68.76 -25.44 -5.91
N ALA A 11 -68.41 -24.18 -6.18
CA ALA A 11 -67.36 -23.87 -7.16
C ALA A 11 -65.96 -24.03 -6.51
N PRO A 12 -65.01 -24.76 -7.16
CA PRO A 12 -63.66 -24.81 -6.65
C PRO A 12 -62.93 -23.47 -6.93
N LEU A 13 -62.56 -22.78 -5.86
CA LEU A 13 -61.67 -21.62 -5.92
C LEU A 13 -60.26 -22.11 -6.24
N ALA A 14 -59.90 -22.13 -7.53
CA ALA A 14 -58.52 -22.42 -7.97
C ALA A 14 -57.64 -21.24 -7.50
N ALA A 15 -56.86 -21.44 -6.45
CA ALA A 15 -55.84 -20.52 -6.04
C ALA A 15 -54.72 -20.44 -7.10
N LEU A 16 -54.75 -19.42 -7.96
CA LEU A 16 -53.61 -19.01 -8.75
C LEU A 16 -52.54 -18.47 -7.76
N LEU A 17 -51.63 -19.37 -7.35
CA LEU A 17 -50.35 -18.94 -6.78
C LEU A 17 -49.58 -18.28 -7.94
N ALA A 18 -49.72 -16.95 -8.04
CA ALA A 18 -48.84 -16.11 -8.86
C ALA A 18 -47.44 -16.33 -8.33
N ALA A 19 -46.59 -17.06 -9.07
CA ALA A 19 -45.15 -17.09 -8.86
C ALA A 19 -44.65 -15.67 -9.09
N MET A 20 -44.57 -14.87 -8.03
CA MET A 20 -43.81 -13.61 -8.07
C MET A 20 -42.37 -13.99 -8.47
N PRO A 21 -41.82 -13.41 -9.55
CA PRO A 21 -40.42 -13.59 -9.82
C PRO A 21 -39.67 -13.13 -8.57
N LEU A 22 -38.94 -14.06 -7.96
CA LEU A 22 -37.99 -13.71 -6.91
C LEU A 22 -37.00 -12.75 -7.58
N GLN A 23 -37.22 -11.46 -7.38
CA GLN A 23 -36.31 -10.42 -7.88
C GLN A 23 -34.98 -10.70 -7.17
N ALA A 24 -34.04 -11.32 -7.88
CA ALA A 24 -32.72 -11.57 -7.33
C ALA A 24 -32.19 -10.24 -6.79
N GLN A 25 -32.00 -10.19 -5.48
CA GLN A 25 -31.47 -8.97 -4.85
C GLN A 25 -30.18 -8.61 -5.57
N GLU A 26 -30.11 -7.38 -6.07
CA GLU A 26 -28.93 -6.89 -6.78
C GLU A 26 -27.70 -7.05 -5.89
N ARG A 27 -26.74 -7.87 -6.32
CA ARG A 27 -25.48 -8.06 -5.59
C ARG A 27 -24.62 -6.83 -5.79
N VAL A 28 -24.18 -6.22 -4.70
CA VAL A 28 -23.40 -4.97 -4.71
C VAL A 28 -22.13 -5.17 -3.92
N LEU A 29 -21.04 -4.55 -4.39
CA LEU A 29 -19.76 -4.46 -3.69
C LEU A 29 -19.38 -3.00 -3.56
N ASN A 30 -19.16 -2.53 -2.34
CA ASN A 30 -18.71 -1.18 -2.04
C ASN A 30 -17.21 -1.20 -1.75
N LEU A 31 -16.40 -0.62 -2.63
CA LEU A 31 -14.95 -0.52 -2.51
C LEU A 31 -14.55 0.87 -2.04
N TYR A 32 -13.56 0.96 -1.16
CA TYR A 32 -12.93 2.20 -0.75
C TYR A 32 -11.42 2.08 -0.86
N ASN A 33 -10.84 2.70 -1.88
CA ASN A 33 -9.45 2.52 -2.28
C ASN A 33 -8.73 3.87 -2.42
N TRP A 34 -7.43 3.82 -2.57
CA TRP A 34 -6.63 4.96 -3.02
C TRP A 34 -7.09 5.43 -4.41
N ALA A 35 -6.91 6.71 -4.70
CA ALA A 35 -7.19 7.24 -6.02
C ALA A 35 -6.31 6.55 -7.07
N ASP A 36 -6.89 6.24 -8.24
CA ASP A 36 -6.22 5.62 -9.39
C ASP A 36 -5.47 4.29 -9.08
N TYR A 37 -5.97 3.52 -8.10
CA TYR A 37 -5.27 2.34 -7.55
C TYR A 37 -5.99 1.01 -7.85
N VAL A 38 -6.63 0.91 -9.00
CA VAL A 38 -7.24 -0.32 -9.51
C VAL A 38 -7.26 -0.29 -11.04
N GLY A 39 -7.08 -1.45 -11.67
CA GLY A 39 -7.24 -1.59 -13.12
C GLY A 39 -8.70 -1.36 -13.54
N ALA A 40 -8.95 -0.40 -14.42
CA ALA A 40 -10.30 -0.11 -14.92
C ALA A 40 -10.95 -1.32 -15.62
N ASP A 41 -10.14 -2.12 -16.30
CA ASP A 41 -10.61 -3.33 -16.97
C ASP A 41 -10.81 -4.49 -15.99
N ALA A 42 -10.05 -4.54 -14.90
CA ALA A 42 -10.26 -5.51 -13.82
C ALA A 42 -11.66 -5.38 -13.21
N LEU A 43 -12.11 -4.16 -12.91
CA LEU A 43 -13.47 -3.94 -12.38
C LEU A 43 -14.56 -4.34 -13.38
N LYS A 44 -14.38 -4.03 -14.66
CA LYS A 44 -15.32 -4.42 -15.72
C LYS A 44 -15.42 -5.94 -15.84
N ARG A 45 -14.27 -6.64 -15.84
CA ARG A 45 -14.23 -8.12 -15.88
C ARG A 45 -14.90 -8.73 -14.66
N PHE A 46 -14.59 -8.21 -13.46
CA PHE A 46 -15.22 -8.69 -12.23
C PHE A 46 -16.74 -8.60 -12.30
N GLN A 47 -17.28 -7.45 -12.70
CA GLN A 47 -18.73 -7.25 -12.84
C GLN A 47 -19.34 -8.18 -13.90
N ALA A 48 -18.68 -8.32 -15.05
CA ALA A 48 -19.17 -9.19 -16.14
C ALA A 48 -19.20 -10.68 -15.75
N GLU A 49 -18.18 -11.14 -15.01
CA GLU A 49 -18.06 -12.56 -14.62
C GLU A 49 -18.95 -12.93 -13.44
N THR A 50 -19.17 -11.99 -12.50
CA THR A 50 -19.84 -12.31 -11.23
C THR A 50 -21.27 -11.81 -11.14
N GLY A 51 -21.65 -10.86 -11.99
CA GLY A 51 -22.91 -10.14 -11.87
C GLY A 51 -23.00 -9.22 -10.65
N ILE A 52 -21.88 -8.97 -9.95
CA ILE A 52 -21.82 -8.10 -8.79
C ILE A 52 -21.54 -6.67 -9.29
N ARG A 53 -22.43 -5.73 -8.98
CA ARG A 53 -22.24 -4.32 -9.30
C ARG A 53 -21.26 -3.68 -8.31
N VAL A 54 -20.19 -3.05 -8.83
CA VAL A 54 -19.19 -2.36 -8.01
C VAL A 54 -19.56 -0.88 -7.85
N LYS A 55 -19.56 -0.42 -6.60
CA LYS A 55 -19.49 1.00 -6.23
C LYS A 55 -18.07 1.28 -5.77
N TYR A 56 -17.41 2.25 -6.38
CA TYR A 56 -16.01 2.55 -6.16
C TYR A 56 -15.84 3.97 -5.68
N ASP A 57 -15.44 4.13 -4.44
CA ASP A 57 -15.11 5.40 -3.82
C ASP A 57 -13.61 5.44 -3.52
N THR A 58 -13.04 6.65 -3.45
CA THR A 58 -11.61 6.84 -3.24
C THR A 58 -11.32 7.72 -2.03
N PHE A 59 -10.12 7.53 -1.48
CA PHE A 59 -9.53 8.40 -0.48
C PHE A 59 -8.12 8.83 -0.92
N ASP A 60 -7.61 9.89 -0.33
CA ASP A 60 -6.34 10.52 -0.64
C ASP A 60 -5.34 10.49 0.53
N SER A 61 -5.75 10.03 1.71
CA SER A 61 -4.87 9.89 2.86
C SER A 61 -5.25 8.72 3.77
N ALA A 62 -4.23 8.14 4.42
CA ALA A 62 -4.41 7.03 5.36
C ALA A 62 -5.29 7.44 6.55
N GLU A 63 -5.19 8.71 6.99
CA GLU A 63 -5.96 9.25 8.11
C GLU A 63 -7.46 9.28 7.81
N VAL A 64 -7.84 9.55 6.56
CA VAL A 64 -9.24 9.53 6.11
C VAL A 64 -9.79 8.10 6.21
N LEU A 65 -9.05 7.10 5.71
CA LEU A 65 -9.43 5.70 5.84
C LEU A 65 -9.50 5.26 7.31
N ASP A 66 -8.47 5.58 8.10
CA ASP A 66 -8.43 5.25 9.53
C ASP A 66 -9.64 5.83 10.27
N SER A 67 -9.93 7.11 10.06
CA SER A 67 -11.09 7.76 10.66
C SER A 67 -12.40 7.06 10.29
N LYS A 68 -12.54 6.68 9.01
CA LYS A 68 -13.72 5.99 8.51
C LYS A 68 -13.91 4.63 9.18
N LEU A 69 -12.84 3.85 9.32
CA LEU A 69 -12.88 2.53 9.96
C LEU A 69 -13.11 2.62 11.47
N MET A 70 -12.50 3.60 12.15
CA MET A 70 -12.61 3.75 13.61
C MET A 70 -13.97 4.24 14.07
N THR A 71 -14.72 4.92 13.23
CA THR A 71 -16.07 5.39 13.57
C THR A 71 -17.13 4.29 13.48
N GLY A 72 -16.83 3.17 12.83
CA GLY A 72 -17.81 2.12 12.49
C GLY A 72 -18.84 2.60 11.45
N ALA A 73 -19.70 1.70 11.01
CA ALA A 73 -20.68 1.96 9.95
C ALA A 73 -20.01 2.57 8.70
N SER A 74 -18.88 1.94 8.29
CA SER A 74 -18.09 2.39 7.15
C SER A 74 -18.90 2.39 5.85
N GLY A 75 -19.80 1.42 5.70
CA GLY A 75 -20.61 1.19 4.51
C GLY A 75 -19.85 0.53 3.36
N TYR A 76 -18.58 0.16 3.59
CA TYR A 76 -17.73 -0.48 2.59
C TYR A 76 -17.55 -1.97 2.87
N ASP A 77 -17.27 -2.71 1.80
CA ASP A 77 -17.08 -4.16 1.83
C ASP A 77 -15.59 -4.52 1.76
N VAL A 78 -14.81 -3.78 0.96
CA VAL A 78 -13.35 -3.91 0.90
C VAL A 78 -12.72 -2.53 1.02
N VAL A 79 -11.68 -2.47 1.84
CA VAL A 79 -10.83 -1.29 2.05
C VAL A 79 -9.37 -1.64 1.80
N PHE A 80 -8.54 -0.64 1.52
CA PHE A 80 -7.14 -0.85 1.13
C PHE A 80 -6.18 -0.12 2.08
N PRO A 81 -6.05 -0.58 3.34
CA PRO A 81 -5.11 0.01 4.27
C PRO A 81 -3.66 -0.38 3.93
N ALA A 82 -2.75 0.57 4.10
CA ALA A 82 -1.34 0.26 4.21
C ALA A 82 -1.07 -0.55 5.49
N SER A 83 0.09 -1.23 5.56
CA SER A 83 0.43 -2.13 6.68
C SER A 83 0.21 -1.50 8.06
N SER A 84 0.63 -0.26 8.27
CA SER A 84 0.43 0.44 9.55
C SER A 84 -1.04 0.72 9.87
N GLY A 85 -1.84 1.02 8.85
CA GLY A 85 -3.29 1.19 8.96
C GLY A 85 -3.99 -0.12 9.29
N LEU A 86 -3.62 -1.21 8.60
CA LEU A 86 -4.12 -2.56 8.91
C LEU A 86 -3.86 -2.93 10.36
N ALA A 87 -2.64 -2.69 10.85
CA ALA A 87 -2.26 -2.97 12.22
C ALA A 87 -3.16 -2.25 13.23
N ARG A 88 -3.45 -0.95 13.00
CA ARG A 88 -4.37 -0.16 13.84
C ARG A 88 -5.80 -0.69 13.75
N ALA A 89 -6.27 -1.02 12.55
CA ALA A 89 -7.61 -1.56 12.33
C ALA A 89 -7.81 -2.91 13.05
N ILE A 90 -6.80 -3.79 13.04
CA ILE A 90 -6.82 -5.07 13.79
C ILE A 90 -6.92 -4.81 15.30
N GLN A 91 -6.09 -3.91 15.84
CA GLN A 91 -6.12 -3.56 17.27
C GLN A 91 -7.47 -2.98 17.70
N ALA A 92 -8.07 -2.16 16.86
CA ALA A 92 -9.38 -1.56 17.08
C ALA A 92 -10.55 -2.52 16.83
N LYS A 93 -10.29 -3.73 16.30
CA LYS A 93 -11.31 -4.68 15.83
C LYS A 93 -12.22 -4.08 14.76
N ALA A 94 -11.69 -3.19 13.95
CA ALA A 94 -12.39 -2.50 12.87
C ALA A 94 -12.40 -3.29 11.56
N VAL A 95 -11.67 -4.40 11.50
CA VAL A 95 -11.66 -5.37 10.38
C VAL A 95 -11.98 -6.76 10.88
N GLN A 96 -12.59 -7.57 10.02
CA GLN A 96 -12.89 -8.97 10.28
C GLN A 96 -11.88 -9.89 9.58
N PRO A 97 -11.70 -11.16 10.05
CA PRO A 97 -10.84 -12.10 9.37
C PRO A 97 -11.30 -12.36 7.94
N VAL A 98 -10.35 -12.34 7.02
CA VAL A 98 -10.53 -12.87 5.67
C VAL A 98 -10.24 -14.36 5.77
N ASP A 99 -11.23 -15.19 5.60
CA ASP A 99 -11.07 -16.64 5.64
C ASP A 99 -10.31 -17.10 4.38
N ASP A 100 -9.00 -17.31 4.52
CA ASP A 100 -8.10 -17.69 3.43
C ASP A 100 -8.48 -19.04 2.78
N ALA A 101 -9.07 -19.94 3.55
CA ALA A 101 -9.59 -21.22 3.03
C ALA A 101 -10.71 -21.04 1.98
N GLN A 102 -11.36 -19.87 1.97
CA GLN A 102 -12.37 -19.53 0.97
C GLN A 102 -11.76 -18.81 -0.26
N LEU A 103 -10.48 -18.43 -0.22
CA LEU A 103 -9.78 -17.77 -1.31
C LEU A 103 -8.96 -18.78 -2.12
N LYS A 104 -9.46 -19.19 -3.27
CA LYS A 104 -8.83 -20.21 -4.13
C LYS A 104 -7.44 -19.80 -4.60
N ASN A 105 -7.23 -18.50 -4.78
CA ASN A 105 -6.00 -17.93 -5.30
C ASN A 105 -5.00 -17.49 -4.21
N PHE A 106 -5.33 -17.66 -2.91
CA PHE A 106 -4.45 -17.27 -1.81
C PHE A 106 -3.09 -18.02 -1.85
N ALA A 107 -3.10 -19.28 -2.26
CA ALA A 107 -1.90 -20.10 -2.42
C ALA A 107 -0.92 -19.60 -3.51
N ASN A 108 -1.31 -18.61 -4.33
CA ASN A 108 -0.43 -17.98 -5.30
C ASN A 108 0.51 -16.93 -4.67
N LEU A 109 0.23 -16.52 -3.42
CA LEU A 109 1.02 -15.49 -2.73
C LEU A 109 2.39 -16.00 -2.30
N ASP A 110 3.39 -15.13 -2.36
CA ASP A 110 4.77 -15.41 -1.96
C ASP A 110 4.85 -15.60 -0.42
N PRO A 111 5.24 -16.80 0.06
CA PRO A 111 5.33 -17.07 1.49
C PRO A 111 6.39 -16.23 2.20
N GLU A 112 7.45 -15.76 1.50
CA GLU A 112 8.44 -14.85 2.08
C GLU A 112 7.80 -13.49 2.41
N LEU A 113 6.96 -12.97 1.52
CA LEU A 113 6.26 -11.71 1.73
C LEU A 113 5.17 -11.85 2.80
N LEU A 114 4.43 -12.95 2.81
CA LEU A 114 3.46 -13.25 3.86
C LEU A 114 4.14 -13.33 5.25
N ALA A 115 5.33 -13.92 5.34
CA ALA A 115 6.09 -13.96 6.59
C ALA A 115 6.49 -12.57 7.09
N LYS A 116 6.78 -11.61 6.19
CA LYS A 116 7.08 -10.22 6.56
C LYS A 116 5.81 -9.49 7.04
N LEU A 117 4.66 -9.70 6.39
CA LEU A 117 3.38 -9.11 6.79
C LEU A 117 2.89 -9.68 8.14
N ALA A 118 3.22 -10.95 8.45
CA ALA A 118 2.81 -11.63 9.68
C ALA A 118 3.33 -10.93 10.96
N ALA A 119 4.32 -10.05 10.87
CA ALA A 119 4.78 -9.24 12.00
C ALA A 119 3.70 -8.27 12.53
N ILE A 120 2.75 -7.86 11.68
CA ILE A 120 1.64 -6.98 12.03
C ILE A 120 0.28 -7.67 11.97
N ASP A 121 0.15 -8.70 11.16
CA ASP A 121 -1.05 -9.54 11.02
C ASP A 121 -0.70 -11.02 11.25
N PRO A 122 -0.56 -11.47 12.51
CA PRO A 122 -0.19 -12.83 12.82
C PRO A 122 -1.11 -13.87 12.17
N GLY A 123 -0.49 -14.72 11.32
CA GLY A 123 -1.19 -15.72 10.53
C GLY A 123 -1.86 -15.15 9.27
N ASN A 124 -1.61 -13.90 8.88
CA ASN A 124 -2.15 -13.23 7.69
C ASN A 124 -3.68 -13.35 7.60
N ARG A 125 -4.36 -13.07 8.72
CA ARG A 125 -5.78 -13.35 8.88
C ARG A 125 -6.70 -12.23 8.43
N PHE A 126 -6.23 -10.99 8.43
CA PHE A 126 -7.07 -9.79 8.27
C PHE A 126 -6.76 -9.03 6.99
N GLY A 127 -5.50 -9.02 6.55
CA GLY A 127 -5.05 -8.33 5.36
C GLY A 127 -4.51 -9.29 4.30
N VAL A 128 -5.00 -9.17 3.09
CA VAL A 128 -4.48 -9.89 1.93
C VAL A 128 -3.59 -8.95 1.13
N PRO A 129 -2.29 -9.27 0.90
CA PRO A 129 -1.41 -8.40 0.13
C PRO A 129 -1.99 -8.03 -1.24
N TYR A 130 -2.07 -6.75 -1.52
CA TYR A 130 -2.51 -6.18 -2.78
C TYR A 130 -1.31 -5.74 -3.61
N THR A 131 -0.55 -4.80 -3.08
CA THR A 131 0.75 -4.38 -3.61
C THR A 131 1.77 -4.30 -2.50
N TRP A 132 3.03 -4.20 -2.88
CA TRP A 132 4.12 -3.92 -1.96
C TRP A 132 5.20 -3.09 -2.64
N GLY A 133 6.03 -2.48 -1.84
CA GLY A 133 7.18 -1.71 -2.30
C GLY A 133 8.15 -1.45 -1.17
N THR A 134 9.10 -0.58 -1.43
CA THR A 134 10.15 -0.24 -0.46
C THR A 134 10.24 1.27 -0.27
N VAL A 135 10.83 1.68 0.84
CA VAL A 135 11.29 3.05 1.06
C VAL A 135 12.74 3.16 0.60
N GLY A 136 13.03 4.00 -0.37
CA GLY A 136 14.37 4.11 -0.93
C GLY A 136 14.68 5.49 -1.47
N LEU A 137 15.68 5.55 -2.33
CA LEU A 137 16.21 6.79 -2.86
C LEU A 137 15.67 7.05 -4.26
N ALA A 138 14.85 8.09 -4.41
CA ALA A 138 14.56 8.68 -5.70
C ALA A 138 15.60 9.75 -6.03
N ILE A 139 16.26 9.65 -7.17
CA ILE A 139 17.47 10.40 -7.47
C ILE A 139 17.39 11.01 -8.86
N ASN A 140 17.59 12.33 -8.96
CA ASN A 140 17.99 12.96 -10.22
C ASN A 140 19.46 12.64 -10.47
N LYS A 141 19.71 11.58 -11.22
CA LYS A 141 21.04 10.99 -11.44
C LYS A 141 22.05 12.00 -11.99
N ASP A 142 21.64 12.75 -12.99
CA ASP A 142 22.53 13.72 -13.65
C ASP A 142 22.88 14.86 -12.69
N ALA A 143 21.93 15.39 -11.94
CA ALA A 143 22.13 16.45 -10.99
C ALA A 143 23.07 16.03 -9.84
N VAL A 144 22.91 14.78 -9.36
CA VAL A 144 23.75 14.21 -8.30
C VAL A 144 25.17 13.96 -8.82
N LEU A 145 25.33 13.27 -9.96
CA LEU A 145 26.66 12.94 -10.50
C LEU A 145 27.44 14.17 -10.95
N LYS A 146 26.76 15.24 -11.38
CA LYS A 146 27.40 16.52 -11.69
C LYS A 146 28.04 17.15 -10.45
N ARG A 147 27.41 16.99 -9.27
CA ARG A 147 27.92 17.54 -8.00
C ARG A 147 28.91 16.62 -7.31
N ILE A 148 28.68 15.33 -7.43
CA ILE A 148 29.44 14.28 -6.76
C ILE A 148 29.78 13.19 -7.78
N PRO A 149 30.82 13.37 -8.60
CA PRO A 149 31.30 12.30 -9.49
C PRO A 149 31.61 11.04 -8.68
N GLY A 150 31.00 9.89 -9.08
CA GLY A 150 31.14 8.62 -8.37
C GLY A 150 30.29 8.52 -7.08
N ALA A 151 29.25 9.32 -6.95
CA ALA A 151 28.31 9.22 -5.81
C ALA A 151 27.77 7.79 -5.64
N PRO A 152 27.62 7.31 -4.39
CA PRO A 152 27.06 5.99 -4.12
C PRO A 152 25.53 6.04 -4.26
N LEU A 153 25.03 5.94 -5.50
CA LEU A 153 23.60 6.09 -5.80
C LEU A 153 22.72 5.02 -5.15
N ASP A 154 23.30 3.90 -4.74
CA ASP A 154 22.64 2.76 -4.10
C ASP A 154 22.82 2.72 -2.56
N SER A 155 23.24 3.83 -1.94
CA SER A 155 23.55 3.86 -0.51
C SER A 155 22.89 5.02 0.20
N LEU A 156 22.40 4.77 1.41
CA LEU A 156 21.92 5.80 2.33
C LEU A 156 23.04 6.77 2.78
N ASP A 157 24.31 6.45 2.51
CA ASP A 157 25.42 7.39 2.64
C ASP A 157 25.13 8.71 1.93
N LEU A 158 24.45 8.65 0.78
CA LEU A 158 24.07 9.82 0.00
C LEU A 158 23.26 10.85 0.80
N LEU A 159 22.46 10.38 1.76
CA LEU A 159 21.70 11.24 2.68
C LEU A 159 22.42 11.47 4.01
N PHE A 160 22.95 10.40 4.62
CA PHE A 160 23.34 10.44 6.02
C PHE A 160 24.81 10.82 6.24
N LYS A 161 25.65 10.77 5.22
CA LYS A 161 27.01 11.27 5.33
C LYS A 161 27.09 12.77 4.98
N PRO A 162 27.57 13.63 5.90
CA PRO A 162 27.64 15.07 5.68
C PRO A 162 28.42 15.47 4.42
N GLU A 163 29.45 14.72 4.04
CA GLU A 163 30.26 14.98 2.83
C GLU A 163 29.47 14.84 1.53
N TYR A 164 28.38 14.06 1.51
CA TYR A 164 27.46 13.96 0.36
C TYR A 164 26.29 14.92 0.51
N ALA A 165 25.61 14.87 1.66
CA ALA A 165 24.41 15.67 1.89
C ALA A 165 24.62 17.17 1.72
N SER A 166 25.74 17.71 2.21
CA SER A 166 26.07 19.14 2.09
C SER A 166 26.25 19.60 0.64
N ARG A 167 26.76 18.72 -0.23
CA ARG A 167 26.93 19.00 -1.66
C ARG A 167 25.63 18.92 -2.47
N LEU A 168 24.57 18.40 -1.87
CA LEU A 168 23.24 18.29 -2.48
C LEU A 168 22.25 19.33 -1.93
N ALA A 169 22.66 20.14 -0.94
CA ALA A 169 21.79 21.10 -0.27
C ALA A 169 21.22 22.17 -1.22
N ASP A 170 22.01 22.65 -2.18
CA ASP A 170 21.59 23.65 -3.18
C ASP A 170 20.55 23.10 -4.16
N CYS A 171 20.67 21.84 -4.54
CA CYS A 171 19.76 21.12 -5.42
C CYS A 171 18.57 20.55 -4.65
N GLY A 172 18.73 20.25 -3.36
CA GLY A 172 17.70 19.86 -2.42
C GLY A 172 17.62 18.36 -2.15
N ILE A 173 17.38 18.08 -0.88
CA ILE A 173 17.05 16.78 -0.33
C ILE A 173 15.65 16.86 0.25
N SER A 174 14.83 15.83 0.09
CA SER A 174 13.54 15.69 0.79
C SER A 174 13.42 14.34 1.49
N LEU A 175 12.58 14.32 2.52
CA LEU A 175 12.20 13.09 3.21
C LEU A 175 10.68 12.99 3.21
N ILE A 176 10.16 11.75 3.16
CA ILE A 176 8.74 11.49 3.42
C ILE A 176 8.37 11.95 4.83
N ASP A 177 7.14 12.42 5.02
CA ASP A 177 6.62 12.82 6.34
C ASP A 177 6.06 11.60 7.09
N SER A 178 6.95 10.68 7.41
CA SER A 178 6.63 9.46 8.17
C SER A 178 7.70 9.18 9.23
N PRO A 179 7.44 9.53 10.49
CA PRO A 179 8.40 9.32 11.58
C PRO A 179 8.77 7.85 11.76
N GLN A 180 7.80 6.93 11.57
CA GLN A 180 8.05 5.52 11.78
C GLN A 180 9.05 4.97 10.76
N GLU A 181 8.85 5.29 9.51
CA GLU A 181 9.65 4.79 8.39
C GLU A 181 11.04 5.42 8.37
N VAL A 182 11.12 6.75 8.45
CA VAL A 182 12.42 7.45 8.42
C VAL A 182 13.31 7.03 9.59
N ILE A 183 12.76 6.91 10.81
CA ILE A 183 13.51 6.48 11.98
C ILE A 183 13.94 5.01 11.86
N SER A 184 13.10 4.14 11.31
CA SER A 184 13.45 2.73 11.09
C SER A 184 14.54 2.57 10.05
N VAL A 185 14.49 3.35 8.96
CA VAL A 185 15.56 3.38 7.94
C VAL A 185 16.87 3.92 8.55
N ALA A 186 16.80 4.97 9.38
CA ALA A 186 17.97 5.52 10.05
C ALA A 186 18.60 4.53 11.07
N LEU A 187 17.77 3.82 11.84
CA LEU A 187 18.23 2.75 12.74
C LEU A 187 18.95 1.63 11.96
N ASN A 188 18.32 1.16 10.86
CA ASN A 188 18.92 0.16 10.00
C ASN A 188 20.27 0.62 9.42
N TYR A 189 20.36 1.85 8.96
CA TYR A 189 21.61 2.45 8.48
C TYR A 189 22.71 2.47 9.56
N LEU A 190 22.34 2.70 10.82
CA LEU A 190 23.25 2.66 11.96
C LEU A 190 23.60 1.23 12.42
N GLY A 191 23.10 0.19 11.74
CA GLY A 191 23.28 -1.22 12.11
C GLY A 191 22.52 -1.61 13.38
N LYS A 192 21.44 -0.89 13.70
CA LYS A 192 20.57 -1.15 14.84
C LYS A 192 19.30 -1.87 14.40
N PRO A 193 18.60 -2.58 15.31
CA PRO A 193 17.27 -3.11 15.00
C PRO A 193 16.35 -1.98 14.53
N PRO A 194 15.66 -2.11 13.39
CA PRO A 194 14.86 -1.02 12.79
C PRO A 194 13.75 -0.48 13.70
N TYR A 195 13.31 -1.31 14.64
CA TYR A 195 12.29 -0.96 15.63
C TYR A 195 12.85 -0.89 17.06
N SER A 196 14.15 -0.63 17.20
CA SER A 196 14.77 -0.42 18.52
C SER A 196 14.02 0.66 19.31
N THR A 197 13.84 0.40 20.58
CA THR A 197 13.28 1.31 21.58
C THR A 197 14.31 1.67 22.65
N ASP A 198 15.56 1.27 22.44
CA ASP A 198 16.67 1.65 23.31
C ASP A 198 16.91 3.18 23.19
N PRO A 199 16.86 3.90 24.31
CA PRO A 199 17.14 5.35 24.29
C PRO A 199 18.51 5.70 23.69
N ALA A 200 19.51 4.84 23.82
CA ALA A 200 20.84 5.08 23.24
C ALA A 200 20.81 4.97 21.71
N ASP A 201 20.06 4.03 21.15
CA ASP A 201 19.88 3.91 19.71
C ASP A 201 19.10 5.11 19.14
N LEU A 202 18.02 5.52 19.82
CA LEU A 202 17.24 6.69 19.43
C LEU A 202 18.04 8.00 19.56
N ALA A 203 18.99 8.09 20.50
CA ALA A 203 19.91 9.22 20.59
C ALA A 203 20.85 9.28 19.38
N GLN A 204 21.37 8.14 18.91
CA GLN A 204 22.18 8.08 17.69
C GLN A 204 21.38 8.50 16.44
N VAL A 205 20.11 8.09 16.33
CA VAL A 205 19.22 8.56 15.25
C VAL A 205 19.04 10.08 15.32
N ARG A 206 18.82 10.63 16.51
CA ARG A 206 18.69 12.09 16.69
C ARG A 206 19.94 12.83 16.20
N GLU A 207 21.12 12.36 16.54
CA GLU A 207 22.38 12.95 16.08
C GLU A 207 22.54 12.84 14.56
N LEU A 208 22.19 11.69 13.98
CA LEU A 208 22.24 11.45 12.53
C LEU A 208 21.33 12.43 11.80
N LEU A 209 20.06 12.53 12.24
CA LEU A 209 19.09 13.43 11.63
C LEU A 209 19.45 14.91 11.86
N ALA A 210 20.02 15.28 13.00
CA ALA A 210 20.49 16.64 13.25
C ALA A 210 21.61 17.06 12.28
N LYS A 211 22.50 16.15 11.90
CA LYS A 211 23.54 16.40 10.87
C LYS A 211 22.95 16.52 9.46
N LEU A 212 21.89 15.78 9.16
CA LEU A 212 21.20 15.85 7.86
C LEU A 212 20.35 17.12 7.71
N GLN A 213 19.71 17.57 8.79
CA GLN A 213 18.69 18.61 8.82
C GLN A 213 19.04 19.89 8.04
N PRO A 214 20.25 20.48 8.16
CA PRO A 214 20.60 21.72 7.43
C PRO A 214 20.53 21.56 5.90
N ASN A 215 20.63 20.34 5.41
CA ASN A 215 20.67 19.99 3.98
C ASN A 215 19.28 19.60 3.44
N VAL A 216 18.28 19.43 4.32
CA VAL A 216 16.91 19.05 3.92
C VAL A 216 16.14 20.31 3.54
N ARG A 217 15.65 20.32 2.30
CA ARG A 217 14.83 21.41 1.76
C ARG A 217 13.44 21.40 2.35
N TYR A 218 12.82 20.22 2.46
CA TYR A 218 11.51 20.01 3.08
C TYR A 218 11.28 18.55 3.46
N VAL A 219 10.26 18.38 4.31
CA VAL A 219 9.67 17.10 4.66
C VAL A 219 8.21 17.13 4.20
N ALA A 220 7.82 16.25 3.29
CA ALA A 220 6.46 16.15 2.78
C ALA A 220 6.26 14.82 2.04
N SER A 221 5.03 14.30 2.04
CA SER A 221 4.62 13.19 1.19
C SER A 221 3.99 13.73 -0.10
N GLY A 222 4.33 13.12 -1.24
CA GLY A 222 3.76 13.44 -2.56
C GLY A 222 4.40 14.61 -3.31
N LYS A 223 4.79 15.71 -2.64
CA LYS A 223 5.36 16.90 -3.29
C LYS A 223 6.64 16.59 -4.09
N HIS A 224 7.45 15.66 -3.61
CA HIS A 224 8.72 15.26 -4.23
C HIS A 224 8.52 14.62 -5.61
N ILE A 225 7.36 14.04 -5.92
CA ILE A 225 7.03 13.47 -7.24
C ILE A 225 7.21 14.54 -8.33
N ASN A 226 6.50 15.66 -8.16
CA ASN A 226 6.58 16.77 -9.12
C ASN A 226 7.94 17.46 -9.11
N ASP A 227 8.58 17.58 -7.95
CA ASP A 227 9.89 18.26 -7.85
C ASP A 227 11.00 17.41 -8.51
N LEU A 228 10.96 16.09 -8.39
CA LEU A 228 11.83 15.17 -9.14
C LEU A 228 11.57 15.26 -10.64
N ALA A 229 10.30 15.17 -11.05
CA ALA A 229 9.89 15.25 -12.45
C ALA A 229 10.32 16.56 -13.13
N ASN A 230 10.34 17.66 -12.36
CA ASN A 230 10.77 18.97 -12.86
C ASN A 230 12.26 19.25 -12.70
N GLY A 231 13.03 18.35 -12.05
CA GLY A 231 14.46 18.53 -11.83
C GLY A 231 14.82 19.56 -10.76
N THR A 232 13.88 19.93 -9.90
CA THR A 232 14.08 20.89 -8.82
C THR A 232 14.55 20.24 -7.50
N LEU A 233 14.67 18.90 -7.50
CA LEU A 233 15.10 18.08 -6.37
C LEU A 233 16.17 17.08 -6.82
N CYS A 234 17.25 16.93 -6.04
CA CYS A 234 18.30 15.96 -6.33
C CYS A 234 17.97 14.59 -5.79
N VAL A 235 17.54 14.49 -4.55
CA VAL A 235 17.31 13.22 -3.85
C VAL A 235 16.09 13.31 -2.95
N ALA A 236 15.27 12.27 -2.97
CA ALA A 236 14.21 12.05 -1.99
C ALA A 236 14.34 10.68 -1.36
N LEU A 237 14.19 10.60 -0.04
CA LEU A 237 13.83 9.35 0.61
C LEU A 237 12.32 9.19 0.49
N THR A 238 11.88 8.20 -0.28
CA THR A 238 10.47 8.05 -0.66
C THR A 238 10.08 6.61 -1.00
N TYR A 239 8.82 6.42 -1.34
CA TYR A 239 8.29 5.13 -1.79
C TYR A 239 8.64 4.84 -3.25
N THR A 240 8.81 3.55 -3.57
CA THR A 240 9.10 3.06 -4.94
C THR A 240 8.16 3.68 -5.97
N GLY A 241 6.84 3.60 -5.75
CA GLY A 241 5.85 4.08 -6.72
C GLY A 241 5.93 5.59 -6.96
N ASP A 242 6.12 6.38 -5.91
CA ASP A 242 6.27 7.84 -6.02
C ASP A 242 7.49 8.20 -6.89
N ALA A 243 8.60 7.50 -6.66
CA ALA A 243 9.83 7.70 -7.43
C ALA A 243 9.65 7.36 -8.90
N LEU A 244 9.02 6.21 -9.19
CA LEU A 244 8.75 5.75 -10.55
C LEU A 244 7.74 6.64 -11.27
N MET A 245 6.73 7.15 -10.54
CA MET A 245 5.81 8.16 -11.09
C MET A 245 6.55 9.44 -11.48
N GLY A 246 7.43 9.96 -10.62
CA GLY A 246 8.26 11.11 -10.94
C GLY A 246 9.18 10.87 -12.13
N ALA A 247 9.76 9.68 -12.24
CA ALA A 247 10.58 9.26 -13.39
C ALA A 247 9.77 9.21 -14.70
N ALA A 248 8.58 8.61 -14.65
CA ALA A 248 7.69 8.54 -15.81
C ALA A 248 7.25 9.93 -16.29
N GLN A 249 6.88 10.84 -15.37
CA GLN A 249 6.54 12.22 -15.70
C GLN A 249 7.72 12.98 -16.32
N ALA A 250 8.94 12.83 -15.79
CA ALA A 250 10.14 13.44 -16.37
C ALA A 250 10.39 12.94 -17.80
N LYS A 251 10.30 11.63 -18.02
CA LYS A 251 10.44 10.98 -19.32
C LYS A 251 9.39 11.48 -20.32
N GLN A 252 8.13 11.52 -19.91
CA GLN A 252 7.01 12.01 -20.74
C GLN A 252 7.18 13.48 -21.13
N ALA A 253 7.73 14.30 -20.21
CA ALA A 253 8.03 15.69 -20.45
C ALA A 253 9.36 15.93 -21.22
N ASN A 254 10.03 14.86 -21.71
CA ASN A 254 11.31 14.90 -22.41
C ASN A 254 12.37 15.71 -21.66
N LYS A 255 12.46 15.55 -20.33
CA LYS A 255 13.45 16.26 -19.53
C LYS A 255 14.87 15.79 -19.86
N PRO A 256 15.89 16.68 -19.85
CA PRO A 256 17.27 16.33 -20.22
C PRO A 256 18.04 15.70 -19.04
N PHE A 257 17.38 14.90 -18.19
CA PHE A 257 17.96 14.20 -17.05
C PHE A 257 17.17 12.91 -16.76
N GLU A 258 17.80 12.00 -16.05
CA GLU A 258 17.23 10.74 -15.63
C GLU A 258 16.87 10.77 -14.14
N VAL A 259 15.61 10.43 -13.81
CA VAL A 259 15.19 10.12 -12.45
C VAL A 259 15.21 8.61 -12.28
N ILE A 260 15.93 8.13 -11.26
CA ILE A 260 16.01 6.71 -10.92
C ILE A 260 15.53 6.48 -9.49
N TYR A 261 15.06 5.29 -9.22
CA TYR A 261 14.86 4.79 -7.86
C TYR A 261 15.97 3.78 -7.52
N ARG A 262 16.36 3.70 -6.26
CA ARG A 262 17.30 2.69 -5.77
C ARG A 262 16.89 2.21 -4.39
N ILE A 263 16.82 0.89 -4.24
CA ILE A 263 16.75 0.24 -2.94
C ILE A 263 18.16 0.36 -2.32
N PRO A 264 18.29 0.94 -1.11
CA PRO A 264 19.60 1.08 -0.47
C PRO A 264 20.26 -0.29 -0.20
N LYS A 265 21.55 -0.39 -0.52
CA LYS A 265 22.34 -1.63 -0.30
C LYS A 265 22.42 -2.06 1.17
N GLU A 266 22.19 -1.16 2.09
CA GLU A 266 22.10 -1.40 3.53
C GLU A 266 20.83 -2.18 3.90
N GLY A 267 19.87 -2.27 2.98
CA GLY A 267 18.52 -2.74 3.25
C GLY A 267 17.60 -1.62 3.70
N THR A 268 16.31 -1.86 3.65
CA THR A 268 15.29 -0.86 3.97
C THR A 268 13.96 -1.47 4.35
N LEU A 269 12.99 -0.60 4.67
CA LEU A 269 11.62 -0.99 4.96
C LEU A 269 10.90 -1.46 3.69
N ILE A 270 10.23 -2.62 3.80
CA ILE A 270 9.17 -3.05 2.89
C ILE A 270 7.82 -2.72 3.50
N TRP A 271 6.95 -2.11 2.71
CA TRP A 271 5.57 -1.82 3.06
C TRP A 271 4.61 -2.64 2.19
N PHE A 272 3.40 -2.83 2.68
CA PHE A 272 2.31 -3.48 1.95
C PHE A 272 1.08 -2.58 1.96
N ASP A 273 0.39 -2.52 0.82
CA ASP A 273 -1.03 -2.20 0.80
C ASP A 273 -1.81 -3.51 0.76
N THR A 274 -2.85 -3.58 1.53
CA THR A 274 -3.61 -4.81 1.75
C THR A 274 -5.07 -4.62 1.40
N MET A 275 -5.73 -5.69 0.97
CA MET A 275 -7.19 -5.75 0.91
C MET A 275 -7.70 -6.27 2.25
N ALA A 276 -8.58 -5.54 2.91
CA ALA A 276 -9.17 -5.92 4.17
C ALA A 276 -10.69 -5.75 4.14
N ILE A 277 -11.41 -6.56 4.94
CA ILE A 277 -12.87 -6.51 5.04
C ILE A 277 -13.21 -5.77 6.34
N PRO A 278 -13.89 -4.63 6.33
CA PRO A 278 -14.39 -3.96 7.53
C PRO A 278 -15.23 -4.89 8.41
N ALA A 279 -15.17 -4.71 9.72
CA ALA A 279 -15.94 -5.53 10.66
C ALA A 279 -17.46 -5.41 10.45
N ASP A 280 -17.90 -4.27 9.94
CA ASP A 280 -19.26 -3.89 9.63
C ASP A 280 -19.63 -4.00 8.14
N ALA A 281 -18.81 -4.70 7.34
CA ALA A 281 -19.04 -4.85 5.90
C ALA A 281 -20.43 -5.39 5.60
N PRO A 282 -21.27 -4.69 4.81
CA PRO A 282 -22.62 -5.14 4.49
C PRO A 282 -22.66 -6.40 3.59
N HIS A 283 -21.64 -6.62 2.76
CA HIS A 283 -21.59 -7.71 1.79
C HIS A 283 -20.27 -8.52 1.86
N PRO A 284 -19.98 -9.22 2.97
CA PRO A 284 -18.68 -9.89 3.16
C PRO A 284 -18.41 -11.06 2.20
N GLN A 285 -19.44 -11.63 1.58
CA GLN A 285 -19.28 -12.67 0.57
C GLN A 285 -18.79 -12.07 -0.76
N GLU A 286 -19.38 -10.96 -1.19
CA GLU A 286 -18.95 -10.19 -2.36
C GLU A 286 -17.53 -9.64 -2.18
N ALA A 287 -17.18 -9.23 -0.95
CA ALA A 287 -15.82 -8.81 -0.59
C ALA A 287 -14.81 -9.95 -0.84
N ARG A 288 -15.08 -11.16 -0.34
CA ARG A 288 -14.21 -12.34 -0.57
C ARG A 288 -14.12 -12.69 -2.05
N ALA A 289 -15.23 -12.62 -2.78
CA ALA A 289 -15.24 -12.88 -4.23
C ALA A 289 -14.34 -11.88 -4.98
N PHE A 290 -14.35 -10.60 -4.58
CA PHE A 290 -13.49 -9.59 -5.17
C PHE A 290 -12.01 -9.80 -4.80
N ILE A 291 -11.71 -10.07 -3.54
CA ILE A 291 -10.34 -10.35 -3.08
C ILE A 291 -9.77 -11.55 -3.85
N ASP A 292 -10.52 -12.66 -3.97
CA ASP A 292 -10.10 -13.84 -4.72
C ASP A 292 -9.90 -13.54 -6.22
N PHE A 293 -10.76 -12.69 -6.79
CA PHE A 293 -10.61 -12.23 -8.18
C PHE A 293 -9.33 -11.40 -8.36
N MET A 294 -9.01 -10.50 -7.44
CA MET A 294 -7.78 -9.69 -7.51
C MET A 294 -6.52 -10.54 -7.30
N LEU A 295 -6.63 -11.66 -6.58
CA LEU A 295 -5.54 -12.63 -6.44
C LEU A 295 -5.32 -13.51 -7.67
N ARG A 296 -6.13 -13.40 -8.73
CA ARG A 296 -5.83 -14.06 -10.01
C ARG A 296 -4.59 -13.45 -10.64
N PRO A 297 -3.71 -14.27 -11.24
CA PRO A 297 -2.48 -13.77 -11.87
C PRO A 297 -2.71 -12.62 -12.85
N GLU A 298 -3.72 -12.76 -13.73
CA GLU A 298 -4.03 -11.76 -14.76
C GLU A 298 -4.58 -10.45 -14.18
N SER A 299 -5.35 -10.51 -13.08
CA SER A 299 -5.93 -9.32 -12.47
C SER A 299 -4.89 -8.46 -11.79
N ILE A 300 -3.99 -9.09 -11.01
CA ILE A 300 -2.96 -8.35 -10.28
C ILE A 300 -1.79 -7.96 -11.17
N ALA A 301 -1.47 -8.74 -12.24
CA ALA A 301 -0.46 -8.36 -13.21
C ALA A 301 -0.85 -7.10 -13.98
N GLU A 302 -2.13 -6.95 -14.34
CA GLU A 302 -2.65 -5.72 -14.98
C GLU A 302 -2.36 -4.49 -14.11
N LEU A 303 -2.66 -4.57 -12.82
CA LEU A 303 -2.39 -3.50 -11.87
C LEU A 303 -0.89 -3.15 -11.84
N THR A 304 -0.04 -4.16 -11.65
CA THR A 304 1.41 -3.99 -11.55
C THR A 304 2.00 -3.38 -12.83
N ASN A 305 1.59 -3.85 -14.00
CA ASN A 305 2.06 -3.33 -15.28
C ASN A 305 1.63 -1.87 -15.53
N THR A 306 0.52 -1.43 -14.90
CA THR A 306 0.00 -0.07 -15.05
C THR A 306 0.62 0.90 -14.05
N LEU A 307 0.79 0.48 -12.80
CA LEU A 307 1.18 1.35 -11.70
C LEU A 307 2.64 1.17 -11.23
N TYR A 308 3.35 0.17 -11.75
CA TYR A 308 4.73 -0.16 -11.37
C TYR A 308 4.92 -0.53 -9.87
N PHE A 309 3.83 -0.83 -9.16
CA PHE A 309 3.90 -1.41 -7.83
C PHE A 309 4.01 -2.92 -7.91
N ALA A 310 4.94 -3.50 -7.16
CA ALA A 310 5.06 -4.95 -7.11
C ALA A 310 3.83 -5.60 -6.47
N ASN A 311 3.50 -6.81 -6.89
CA ASN A 311 2.49 -7.65 -6.26
C ASN A 311 3.12 -8.90 -5.63
N ALA A 312 2.40 -9.54 -4.73
CA ALA A 312 2.87 -10.72 -4.01
C ALA A 312 2.51 -12.05 -4.69
N ASN A 313 1.88 -12.04 -5.86
CA ASN A 313 1.42 -13.25 -6.54
C ASN A 313 2.51 -13.83 -7.44
N LEU A 314 3.11 -14.96 -7.04
CA LEU A 314 4.17 -15.62 -7.80
C LEU A 314 3.72 -16.10 -9.20
N LYS A 315 2.43 -16.39 -9.37
CA LYS A 315 1.88 -16.80 -10.67
C LYS A 315 1.66 -15.64 -11.63
N ALA A 316 1.67 -14.40 -11.12
CA ALA A 316 1.58 -13.20 -11.96
C ALA A 316 2.92 -12.85 -12.65
N THR A 317 4.05 -13.29 -12.13
CA THR A 317 5.38 -12.95 -12.64
C THR A 317 5.55 -13.16 -14.16
N PRO A 318 5.08 -14.26 -14.76
CA PRO A 318 5.19 -14.46 -16.23
C PRO A 318 4.31 -13.52 -17.06
N LEU A 319 3.37 -12.82 -16.43
CA LEU A 319 2.42 -11.88 -17.07
C LEU A 319 2.86 -10.41 -16.93
N LEU A 320 3.97 -10.17 -16.22
CA LEU A 320 4.52 -8.83 -16.07
C LEU A 320 5.26 -8.42 -17.33
N SER A 321 5.22 -7.12 -17.63
CA SER A 321 6.04 -6.55 -18.71
C SER A 321 7.54 -6.76 -18.41
N ALA A 322 8.35 -6.88 -19.46
CA ALA A 322 9.79 -7.05 -19.30
C ALA A 322 10.45 -5.87 -18.54
N GLU A 323 9.92 -4.66 -18.71
CA GLU A 323 10.34 -3.45 -17.99
C GLU A 323 10.13 -3.61 -16.48
N VAL A 324 8.95 -4.06 -16.06
CA VAL A 324 8.58 -4.23 -14.64
C VAL A 324 9.28 -5.45 -14.02
N ALA A 325 9.22 -6.60 -14.69
CA ALA A 325 9.79 -7.84 -14.16
C ALA A 325 11.32 -7.81 -14.08
N GLY A 326 11.96 -7.04 -14.98
CA GLY A 326 13.42 -6.91 -15.05
C GLY A 326 13.99 -5.79 -14.19
N ASP A 327 13.16 -4.98 -13.55
CA ASP A 327 13.62 -3.89 -12.68
C ASP A 327 13.93 -4.40 -11.27
N PRO A 328 15.23 -4.41 -10.85
CA PRO A 328 15.62 -4.90 -9.53
C PRO A 328 15.17 -3.98 -8.37
N ASP A 329 14.69 -2.79 -8.67
CA ASP A 329 14.16 -1.85 -7.71
C ASP A 329 12.63 -2.01 -7.51
N ILE A 330 11.96 -2.74 -8.41
CA ILE A 330 10.58 -3.21 -8.25
C ILE A 330 10.55 -4.64 -7.70
N TYR A 331 11.30 -5.55 -8.36
CA TYR A 331 11.44 -6.95 -7.95
C TYR A 331 12.90 -7.27 -7.59
N PRO A 332 13.32 -6.91 -6.36
CA PRO A 332 14.70 -7.08 -5.95
C PRO A 332 15.12 -8.55 -5.89
N PRO A 333 16.40 -8.84 -6.22
CA PRO A 333 16.94 -10.18 -6.14
C PRO A 333 16.95 -10.69 -4.69
N ALA A 334 16.99 -12.02 -4.51
CA ALA A 334 16.88 -12.68 -3.21
C ALA A 334 17.84 -12.10 -2.15
N ALA A 335 19.09 -11.81 -2.51
CA ALA A 335 20.08 -11.23 -1.60
C ALA A 335 19.66 -9.85 -1.06
N MET A 336 18.94 -9.05 -1.85
CA MET A 336 18.37 -7.77 -1.39
C MET A 336 17.09 -7.99 -0.59
N ARG A 337 16.21 -8.90 -1.01
CA ARG A 337 14.98 -9.22 -0.27
C ARG A 337 15.24 -9.65 1.17
N GLN A 338 16.35 -10.38 1.43
CA GLN A 338 16.77 -10.75 2.78
C GLN A 338 17.13 -9.56 3.67
N LYS A 339 17.52 -8.42 3.09
CA LYS A 339 17.84 -7.19 3.83
C LYS A 339 16.62 -6.30 4.04
N LEU A 340 15.48 -6.62 3.42
CA LEU A 340 14.24 -5.87 3.63
C LEU A 340 13.61 -6.28 4.96
N PHE A 341 13.22 -5.30 5.76
CA PHE A 341 12.50 -5.51 7.02
C PHE A 341 11.06 -5.01 6.92
N GLY A 342 10.12 -5.80 7.43
CA GLY A 342 8.71 -5.42 7.50
C GLY A 342 8.42 -4.48 8.65
N GLU A 343 7.24 -3.84 8.63
CA GLU A 343 6.75 -3.04 9.74
C GLU A 343 6.54 -3.89 11.00
N GLN A 344 6.64 -3.23 12.15
CA GLN A 344 6.33 -3.84 13.44
C GLN A 344 5.37 -2.95 14.23
N LEU A 345 4.52 -3.60 14.99
CA LEU A 345 3.62 -2.91 15.91
C LEU A 345 4.42 -2.27 17.04
N LEU A 346 4.29 -0.95 17.15
CA LEU A 346 4.83 -0.19 18.26
C LEU A 346 3.72 0.14 19.26
N THR A 347 4.05 0.10 20.54
CA THR A 347 3.15 0.62 21.59
C THR A 347 2.95 2.13 21.44
N LEU A 348 1.86 2.66 21.98
CA LEU A 348 1.59 4.10 21.96
C LEU A 348 2.73 4.93 22.58
N LYS A 349 3.41 4.40 23.61
CA LYS A 349 4.58 5.06 24.20
C LYS A 349 5.72 5.19 23.17
N GLN A 350 6.07 4.10 22.51
CA GLN A 350 7.13 4.04 21.50
C GLN A 350 6.82 4.93 20.30
N GLN A 351 5.57 4.94 19.84
CA GLN A 351 5.13 5.84 18.77
C GLN A 351 5.30 7.31 19.17
N ARG A 352 4.90 7.68 20.40
CA ARG A 352 5.08 9.05 20.91
C ARG A 352 6.54 9.47 21.00
N GLU A 353 7.43 8.56 21.39
CA GLU A 353 8.87 8.83 21.44
C GLU A 353 9.43 9.12 20.05
N ARG A 354 9.08 8.32 19.05
CA ARG A 354 9.47 8.56 17.65
C ARG A 354 8.86 9.85 17.10
N THR A 355 7.59 10.12 17.38
CA THR A 355 6.93 11.36 16.97
C THR A 355 7.61 12.60 17.58
N ARG A 356 8.03 12.54 18.84
CA ARG A 356 8.78 13.65 19.47
C ARG A 356 10.13 13.87 18.79
N LEU A 357 10.88 12.81 18.52
CA LEU A 357 12.15 12.90 17.80
C LEU A 357 11.94 13.52 16.41
N TRP A 358 10.91 13.09 15.70
CA TRP A 358 10.57 13.61 14.37
C TRP A 358 10.15 15.07 14.40
N SER A 359 9.31 15.45 15.38
CA SER A 359 8.89 16.84 15.54
C SER A 359 10.10 17.76 15.81
N ALA A 360 11.02 17.35 16.68
CA ALA A 360 12.25 18.10 16.93
C ALA A 360 13.09 18.25 15.65
N PHE A 361 13.24 17.21 14.85
CA PHE A 361 13.89 17.28 13.54
C PHE A 361 13.21 18.28 12.61
N ARG A 362 11.86 18.25 12.48
CA ARG A 362 11.10 19.14 11.58
C ARG A 362 11.15 20.61 12.01
N THR A 363 11.10 20.87 13.30
CA THR A 363 11.07 22.24 13.85
C THR A 363 12.45 22.87 14.04
N ARG A 364 13.52 22.14 13.75
CA ARG A 364 14.90 22.57 13.95
C ARG A 364 15.23 22.92 15.43
N THR A 365 14.65 22.14 16.36
CA THR A 365 14.84 22.32 17.80
C THR A 365 15.59 21.13 18.43
#